data_583d442460cf0951b100ba712caa89a0
#
_entry.id   583d442460cf0951b100ba712caa89a0
#
_cell.length_a   1.000
_cell.length_b   1.000
_cell.length_c   1.000
_cell.angle_alpha   90.00
_cell.angle_beta   90.00
_cell.angle_gamma   90.00
#
_symmetry.space_group_name_H-M   'P 1'
#
loop_
_entity.id
_entity.type
_entity.pdbx_description
1 polymer ?
#
loop_
_entity_poly.entity_id
_entity_poly.type
_entity_poly.pdbx_seq_one_letter_code
_entity_poly.pdbx_strand_id
1 'polypeptide(L)'
;MSRHPARTGEKTFFGHPFQLSTLFHIELWERFSFYGMQGILLIYLYYTADKGGLGIDKTLAGGIVGAYSGSVYLSTILGAWFADRVWGAEKTLFLSGIVVMLGHIVLAAAPGLYGLLIGLIFIALGSGGVKSTASSMVGALYEQDEMRPLRDAGFSIFYIAINIGGFLGPLLTGLLQENIGFHYGFGAAAVGMAFGLWRYSLGRKNLPHPTVPHPLSKGQGKTAAAVGITLIAALATAIKTGLVNLDNFSGILLSTVILAVIAYFARLLTNPRVSSDNKRHIIAYIPLFLTICMFWAVWFQIYTVATVYFDETVNRTIGSFTVPVAWKDSMQSLWVILFSGLMAAMWTKMGLKQPKTPLKFAMAVFVTGASFLGFVPFISSGTPMPIAVFALIVLAITIGELMISPIALSISTKIAPPLFKTQMVALNFLAFSLGFTLGGVLFEKGYQAGDEIGFYRLLFYIGAATGFLLLLLVPKLNKMLEGTD
;
A
#
# COMPACT_ATOMS: atom_id res chain seq x y z
N MET A 1 -31.33 -22.29 0.10
CA MET A 1 -30.30 -22.45 -0.96
C MET A 1 -30.96 -22.17 -2.30
N SER A 2 -31.10 -20.92 -2.69
CA SER A 2 -31.62 -20.53 -4.02
C SER A 2 -30.44 -20.52 -5.00
N ARG A 3 -30.48 -21.45 -5.97
CA ARG A 3 -29.57 -21.44 -7.11
C ARG A 3 -29.79 -20.16 -7.89
N HIS A 4 -28.85 -19.19 -7.86
CA HIS A 4 -28.86 -18.05 -8.74
C HIS A 4 -28.64 -18.51 -10.19
N PRO A 5 -29.44 -18.04 -11.16
CA PRO A 5 -29.26 -18.40 -12.54
C PRO A 5 -28.09 -17.62 -13.15
N ALA A 6 -26.89 -18.22 -13.15
CA ALA A 6 -26.02 -18.02 -14.29
C ALA A 6 -26.85 -18.48 -15.49
N ARG A 7 -27.07 -17.62 -16.51
CA ARG A 7 -27.70 -18.03 -17.77
C ARG A 7 -26.99 -19.32 -18.17
N THR A 8 -27.81 -20.39 -18.33
CA THR A 8 -27.31 -21.72 -18.67
C THR A 8 -26.42 -21.61 -19.91
N GLY A 9 -25.09 -21.78 -19.73
CA GLY A 9 -24.09 -21.71 -20.81
C GLY A 9 -23.01 -20.64 -20.70
N GLU A 10 -23.08 -19.64 -19.78
CA GLU A 10 -22.03 -18.65 -19.61
C GLU A 10 -20.91 -19.19 -18.70
N LYS A 11 -19.66 -18.99 -19.14
CA LYS A 11 -18.47 -19.31 -18.31
C LYS A 11 -18.48 -18.46 -17.06
N THR A 12 -18.27 -19.08 -15.90
CA THR A 12 -18.16 -18.39 -14.61
C THR A 12 -16.76 -18.56 -14.02
N PHE A 13 -16.38 -17.66 -13.12
CA PHE A 13 -15.15 -17.71 -12.33
C PHE A 13 -15.54 -17.74 -10.84
N PHE A 14 -15.37 -18.87 -10.17
CA PHE A 14 -15.87 -19.11 -8.81
C PHE A 14 -17.36 -18.75 -8.60
N GLY A 15 -18.20 -18.99 -9.61
CA GLY A 15 -19.63 -18.64 -9.57
C GLY A 15 -19.95 -17.17 -9.85
N HIS A 16 -18.96 -16.35 -10.20
CA HIS A 16 -19.06 -14.93 -10.56
C HIS A 16 -18.92 -14.72 -12.07
N PRO A 17 -19.23 -13.52 -12.60
CA PRO A 17 -18.98 -13.19 -14.01
C PRO A 17 -17.54 -13.49 -14.40
N PHE A 18 -17.32 -14.13 -15.56
CA PHE A 18 -15.98 -14.52 -16.01
C PHE A 18 -15.02 -13.34 -16.16
N GLN A 19 -15.55 -12.13 -16.36
CA GLN A 19 -14.81 -10.86 -16.40
C GLN A 19 -14.01 -10.60 -15.09
N LEU A 20 -14.50 -11.09 -13.94
CA LEU A 20 -13.77 -11.02 -12.68
C LEU A 20 -12.42 -11.74 -12.78
N SER A 21 -12.31 -12.84 -13.55
CA SER A 21 -11.04 -13.52 -13.79
C SER A 21 -10.00 -12.60 -14.44
N THR A 22 -10.41 -11.73 -15.36
CA THR A 22 -9.52 -10.77 -16.03
C THR A 22 -8.95 -9.76 -15.04
N LEU A 23 -9.81 -9.22 -14.15
CA LEU A 23 -9.39 -8.27 -13.10
C LEU A 23 -8.58 -8.96 -12.00
N PHE A 24 -8.92 -10.20 -11.64
CA PHE A 24 -8.17 -11.02 -10.70
C PHE A 24 -6.72 -11.22 -11.16
N HIS A 25 -6.51 -11.58 -12.44
CA HIS A 25 -5.17 -11.85 -12.95
C HIS A 25 -4.32 -10.59 -13.06
N ILE A 26 -4.87 -9.46 -13.53
CA ILE A 26 -4.08 -8.23 -13.61
C ILE A 26 -3.67 -7.75 -12.22
N GLU A 27 -4.56 -7.84 -11.22
CA GLU A 27 -4.24 -7.49 -9.84
C GLU A 27 -3.18 -8.43 -9.25
N LEU A 28 -3.37 -9.76 -9.40
CA LEU A 28 -2.43 -10.75 -8.89
C LEU A 28 -1.00 -10.48 -9.40
N TRP A 29 -0.85 -10.29 -10.70
CA TRP A 29 0.47 -10.13 -11.31
C TRP A 29 1.07 -8.74 -11.05
N GLU A 30 0.23 -7.70 -10.93
CA GLU A 30 0.71 -6.39 -10.49
C GLU A 30 1.20 -6.46 -9.04
N ARG A 31 0.45 -7.13 -8.13
CA ARG A 31 0.89 -7.33 -6.73
C ARG A 31 2.13 -8.22 -6.66
N PHE A 32 2.20 -9.28 -7.44
CA PHE A 32 3.39 -10.11 -7.57
C PHE A 32 4.62 -9.27 -7.92
N SER A 33 4.51 -8.44 -8.96
CA SER A 33 5.62 -7.60 -9.42
C SER A 33 5.98 -6.52 -8.40
N PHE A 34 4.98 -5.86 -7.81
CA PHE A 34 5.17 -4.79 -6.83
C PHE A 34 5.81 -5.31 -5.54
N TYR A 35 5.22 -6.32 -4.90
CA TYR A 35 5.75 -6.84 -3.63
C TYR A 35 7.05 -7.64 -3.84
N GLY A 36 7.19 -8.31 -4.98
CA GLY A 36 8.43 -8.97 -5.33
C GLY A 36 9.60 -8.00 -5.45
N MET A 37 9.40 -6.88 -6.13
CA MET A 37 10.38 -5.79 -6.21
C MET A 37 10.63 -5.15 -4.85
N GLN A 38 9.55 -4.83 -4.11
CA GLN A 38 9.64 -4.18 -2.80
C GLN A 38 10.46 -5.01 -1.80
N GLY A 39 10.32 -6.35 -1.83
CA GLY A 39 11.03 -7.27 -0.94
C GLY A 39 12.55 -7.26 -1.10
N ILE A 40 13.06 -6.93 -2.29
CA ILE A 40 14.50 -6.86 -2.57
C ILE A 40 15.01 -5.42 -2.69
N LEU A 41 14.14 -4.40 -2.67
CA LEU A 41 14.51 -3.02 -2.94
C LEU A 41 15.46 -2.45 -1.88
N LEU A 42 15.14 -2.63 -0.59
CA LEU A 42 15.97 -2.08 0.48
C LEU A 42 17.39 -2.67 0.45
N ILE A 43 17.51 -4.00 0.33
CA ILE A 43 18.81 -4.67 0.27
C ILE A 43 19.59 -4.31 -1.01
N TYR A 44 18.92 -4.06 -2.13
CA TYR A 44 19.56 -3.54 -3.33
C TYR A 44 20.19 -2.16 -3.12
N LEU A 45 19.54 -1.31 -2.33
CA LEU A 45 20.07 0.01 -2.03
C LEU A 45 21.32 -0.04 -1.14
N TYR A 46 21.29 -0.81 -0.04
CA TYR A 46 22.39 -0.76 0.93
C TYR A 46 23.47 -1.83 0.76
N TYR A 47 23.23 -2.94 0.05
CA TYR A 47 24.29 -3.89 -0.24
C TYR A 47 25.40 -3.22 -1.05
N THR A 48 26.63 -3.61 -0.74
CA THR A 48 27.83 -3.15 -1.45
C THR A 48 27.88 -3.66 -2.87
N ALA A 49 28.67 -3.02 -3.73
CA ALA A 49 28.75 -3.35 -5.16
C ALA A 49 29.21 -4.79 -5.42
N ASP A 50 30.06 -5.37 -4.57
CA ASP A 50 30.48 -6.77 -4.63
C ASP A 50 29.32 -7.76 -4.41
N LYS A 51 28.27 -7.34 -3.70
CA LYS A 51 27.00 -8.08 -3.54
C LYS A 51 25.94 -7.66 -4.55
N GLY A 52 26.28 -6.85 -5.55
CA GLY A 52 25.40 -6.39 -6.60
C GLY A 52 24.45 -5.26 -6.20
N GLY A 53 24.67 -4.60 -5.07
CA GLY A 53 23.90 -3.46 -4.58
C GLY A 53 24.50 -2.11 -4.94
N LEU A 54 23.92 -1.02 -4.40
CA LEU A 54 24.32 0.35 -4.68
C LEU A 54 25.22 0.97 -3.61
N GLY A 55 25.41 0.32 -2.45
CA GLY A 55 26.26 0.81 -1.36
C GLY A 55 25.76 2.08 -0.67
N ILE A 56 24.46 2.38 -0.75
CA ILE A 56 23.85 3.53 -0.08
C ILE A 56 23.77 3.25 1.43
N ASP A 57 23.97 4.28 2.25
CA ASP A 57 23.78 4.15 3.70
C ASP A 57 22.39 3.55 4.04
N LYS A 58 22.36 2.63 5.02
CA LYS A 58 21.13 1.88 5.36
C LYS A 58 19.98 2.77 5.78
N THR A 59 20.28 3.83 6.53
CA THR A 59 19.25 4.74 7.03
C THR A 59 18.67 5.56 5.89
N LEU A 60 19.53 6.10 5.02
CA LEU A 60 19.15 6.81 3.82
C LEU A 60 18.35 5.89 2.85
N ALA A 61 18.80 4.65 2.69
CA ALA A 61 18.10 3.65 1.89
C ALA A 61 16.66 3.41 2.39
N GLY A 62 16.47 3.32 3.71
CA GLY A 62 15.14 3.20 4.30
C GLY A 62 14.27 4.44 4.11
N GLY A 63 14.85 5.64 4.17
CA GLY A 63 14.18 6.89 3.81
C GLY A 63 13.69 6.90 2.36
N ILE A 64 14.55 6.48 1.43
CA ILE A 64 14.22 6.36 0.00
C ILE A 64 13.08 5.37 -0.23
N VAL A 65 13.13 4.18 0.40
CA VAL A 65 12.08 3.15 0.27
C VAL A 65 10.75 3.66 0.82
N GLY A 66 10.75 4.37 1.95
CA GLY A 66 9.55 4.98 2.51
C GLY A 66 8.97 6.08 1.63
N ALA A 67 9.81 6.97 1.13
CA ALA A 67 9.40 8.01 0.21
C ALA A 67 8.86 7.44 -1.12
N TYR A 68 9.53 6.44 -1.69
CA TYR A 68 9.04 5.72 -2.86
C TYR A 68 7.65 5.11 -2.59
N SER A 69 7.51 4.35 -1.51
CA SER A 69 6.24 3.71 -1.16
C SER A 69 5.12 4.73 -0.93
N GLY A 70 5.43 5.85 -0.28
CA GLY A 70 4.51 6.97 -0.13
C GLY A 70 4.11 7.61 -1.47
N SER A 71 5.06 7.77 -2.40
CA SER A 71 4.80 8.33 -3.73
C SER A 71 3.88 7.45 -4.59
N VAL A 72 3.92 6.12 -4.43
CA VAL A 72 3.00 5.17 -5.07
C VAL A 72 1.55 5.47 -4.66
N TYR A 73 1.29 5.71 -3.37
CA TYR A 73 -0.06 6.04 -2.91
C TYR A 73 -0.46 7.48 -3.24
N LEU A 74 0.47 8.43 -3.23
CA LEU A 74 0.21 9.79 -3.70
C LEU A 74 -0.19 9.80 -5.18
N SER A 75 0.44 8.98 -6.01
CA SER A 75 0.15 8.87 -7.44
C SER A 75 -1.23 8.27 -7.76
N THR A 76 -1.92 7.65 -6.79
CA THR A 76 -3.32 7.21 -6.97
C THR A 76 -4.25 8.37 -7.29
N ILE A 77 -3.95 9.59 -6.79
CA ILE A 77 -4.70 10.81 -7.09
C ILE A 77 -4.59 11.14 -8.58
N LEU A 78 -3.38 11.03 -9.16
CA LEU A 78 -3.17 11.23 -10.59
C LEU A 78 -3.87 10.15 -11.41
N GLY A 79 -3.77 8.88 -11.00
CA GLY A 79 -4.44 7.76 -11.65
C GLY A 79 -5.96 7.94 -11.69
N ALA A 80 -6.57 8.30 -10.55
CA ALA A 80 -7.99 8.60 -10.46
C ALA A 80 -8.37 9.79 -11.36
N TRP A 81 -7.55 10.85 -11.38
CA TRP A 81 -7.78 12.01 -12.23
C TRP A 81 -7.76 11.63 -13.73
N PHE A 82 -6.82 10.81 -14.18
CA PHE A 82 -6.79 10.32 -15.56
C PHE A 82 -8.02 9.47 -15.89
N ALA A 83 -8.46 8.61 -14.98
CA ALA A 83 -9.65 7.80 -15.14
C ALA A 83 -10.93 8.65 -15.26
N ASP A 84 -11.06 9.68 -14.43
CA ASP A 84 -12.25 10.50 -14.34
C ASP A 84 -12.34 11.58 -15.44
N ARG A 85 -11.19 12.01 -15.98
CA ARG A 85 -11.10 13.20 -16.83
C ARG A 85 -10.61 12.94 -18.25
N VAL A 86 -9.86 11.84 -18.49
CA VAL A 86 -9.14 11.68 -19.76
C VAL A 86 -9.48 10.36 -20.46
N TRP A 87 -9.26 9.21 -19.81
CA TRP A 87 -9.29 7.92 -20.51
C TRP A 87 -10.40 6.96 -20.08
N GLY A 88 -11.04 7.20 -18.95
CA GLY A 88 -11.90 6.23 -18.29
C GLY A 88 -11.11 5.15 -17.53
N ALA A 89 -11.81 4.42 -16.66
CA ALA A 89 -11.16 3.49 -15.74
C ALA A 89 -10.42 2.35 -16.46
N GLU A 90 -11.04 1.75 -17.48
CA GLU A 90 -10.47 0.60 -18.21
C GLU A 90 -9.15 0.95 -18.92
N LYS A 91 -9.14 2.05 -19.69
CA LYS A 91 -7.92 2.48 -20.39
C LYS A 91 -6.82 2.92 -19.43
N THR A 92 -7.18 3.61 -18.34
CA THR A 92 -6.23 4.01 -17.30
C THR A 92 -5.61 2.77 -16.67
N LEU A 93 -6.39 1.75 -16.32
CA LEU A 93 -5.87 0.48 -15.79
C LEU A 93 -4.85 -0.17 -16.73
N PHE A 94 -5.20 -0.30 -18.00
CA PHE A 94 -4.33 -0.94 -18.99
C PHE A 94 -3.03 -0.17 -19.24
N LEU A 95 -3.13 1.14 -19.49
CA LEU A 95 -1.95 1.98 -19.75
C LEU A 95 -1.05 2.07 -18.51
N SER A 96 -1.64 2.17 -17.33
CA SER A 96 -0.89 2.17 -16.08
C SER A 96 -0.15 0.84 -15.85
N GLY A 97 -0.77 -0.28 -16.18
CA GLY A 97 -0.10 -1.58 -16.16
C GLY A 97 1.10 -1.66 -17.11
N ILE A 98 0.99 -1.08 -18.31
CA ILE A 98 2.14 -0.97 -19.25
C ILE A 98 3.27 -0.13 -18.62
N VAL A 99 2.92 0.98 -17.98
CA VAL A 99 3.92 1.85 -17.32
C VAL A 99 4.62 1.10 -16.18
N VAL A 100 3.90 0.32 -15.37
CA VAL A 100 4.49 -0.56 -14.33
C VAL A 100 5.46 -1.55 -14.96
N MET A 101 5.03 -2.25 -16.04
CA MET A 101 5.88 -3.22 -16.73
C MET A 101 7.18 -2.58 -17.25
N LEU A 102 7.08 -1.40 -17.87
CA LEU A 102 8.26 -0.66 -18.36
C LEU A 102 9.19 -0.30 -17.20
N GLY A 103 8.66 0.10 -16.06
CA GLY A 103 9.45 0.37 -14.86
C GLY A 103 10.24 -0.85 -14.38
N HIS A 104 9.61 -2.03 -14.33
CA HIS A 104 10.32 -3.26 -13.97
C HIS A 104 11.34 -3.69 -15.03
N ILE A 105 11.07 -3.47 -16.32
CA ILE A 105 12.06 -3.70 -17.39
C ILE A 105 13.28 -2.80 -17.21
N VAL A 106 13.06 -1.52 -16.88
CA VAL A 106 14.17 -0.59 -16.61
C VAL A 106 15.01 -1.05 -15.41
N LEU A 107 14.37 -1.47 -14.31
CA LEU A 107 15.09 -2.02 -13.14
C LEU A 107 15.90 -3.28 -13.49
N ALA A 108 15.38 -4.13 -14.39
CA ALA A 108 16.06 -5.35 -14.81
C ALA A 108 17.22 -5.08 -15.76
N ALA A 109 17.10 -4.11 -16.66
CA ALA A 109 18.03 -3.89 -17.78
C ALA A 109 19.06 -2.76 -17.54
N ALA A 110 18.73 -1.79 -16.68
CA ALA A 110 19.56 -0.61 -16.45
C ALA A 110 20.14 -0.63 -15.02
N PRO A 111 21.39 -1.06 -14.82
CA PRO A 111 22.01 -1.09 -13.50
C PRO A 111 22.30 0.31 -12.97
N GLY A 112 22.47 0.40 -11.64
CA GLY A 112 22.88 1.63 -10.97
C GLY A 112 21.73 2.56 -10.63
N LEU A 113 22.09 3.73 -10.09
CA LEU A 113 21.15 4.67 -9.50
C LEU A 113 20.15 5.25 -10.52
N TYR A 114 20.59 5.55 -11.76
CA TYR A 114 19.69 6.11 -12.78
C TYR A 114 18.62 5.11 -13.22
N GLY A 115 19.00 3.85 -13.45
CA GLY A 115 18.05 2.78 -13.76
C GLY A 115 17.04 2.60 -12.64
N LEU A 116 17.51 2.59 -11.39
CA LEU A 116 16.66 2.53 -10.20
C LEU A 116 15.65 3.70 -10.17
N LEU A 117 16.10 4.94 -10.26
CA LEU A 117 15.23 6.12 -10.15
C LEU A 117 14.16 6.14 -11.25
N ILE A 118 14.55 5.90 -12.51
CA ILE A 118 13.62 5.87 -13.64
C ILE A 118 12.61 4.74 -13.48
N GLY A 119 13.09 3.54 -13.11
CA GLY A 119 12.23 2.38 -12.89
C GLY A 119 11.22 2.62 -11.77
N LEU A 120 11.66 3.14 -10.62
CA LEU A 120 10.79 3.45 -9.48
C LEU A 120 9.76 4.53 -9.79
N ILE A 121 10.12 5.58 -10.56
CA ILE A 121 9.17 6.61 -11.01
C ILE A 121 8.07 5.98 -11.88
N PHE A 122 8.43 5.14 -12.84
CA PHE A 122 7.47 4.46 -13.70
C PHE A 122 6.55 3.54 -12.90
N ILE A 123 7.12 2.75 -11.98
CA ILE A 123 6.32 1.86 -11.12
C ILE A 123 5.39 2.68 -10.21
N ALA A 124 5.87 3.76 -9.59
CA ALA A 124 5.04 4.58 -8.73
C ALA A 124 3.85 5.20 -9.47
N LEU A 125 4.09 5.79 -10.63
CA LEU A 125 3.03 6.39 -11.47
C LEU A 125 2.05 5.33 -11.98
N GLY A 126 2.57 4.21 -12.49
CA GLY A 126 1.75 3.13 -13.03
C GLY A 126 0.93 2.43 -11.94
N SER A 127 1.55 2.03 -10.82
CA SER A 127 0.84 1.37 -9.71
C SER A 127 -0.24 2.27 -9.10
N GLY A 128 -0.04 3.60 -9.05
CA GLY A 128 -1.08 4.53 -8.63
C GLY A 128 -2.32 4.47 -9.53
N GLY A 129 -2.11 4.40 -10.84
CA GLY A 129 -3.21 4.25 -11.80
C GLY A 129 -3.91 2.89 -11.70
N VAL A 130 -3.17 1.80 -11.55
CA VAL A 130 -3.76 0.46 -11.33
C VAL A 130 -4.57 0.44 -10.03
N LYS A 131 -4.00 0.89 -8.91
CA LYS A 131 -4.67 0.90 -7.59
C LYS A 131 -5.97 1.71 -7.59
N SER A 132 -5.98 2.86 -8.27
CA SER A 132 -7.16 3.73 -8.30
C SER A 132 -8.29 3.20 -9.19
N THR A 133 -7.98 2.36 -10.17
CA THR A 133 -8.96 1.92 -11.18
C THR A 133 -9.39 0.46 -11.04
N ALA A 134 -8.53 -0.44 -10.58
CA ALA A 134 -8.85 -1.87 -10.50
C ALA A 134 -10.08 -2.15 -9.63
N SER A 135 -10.14 -1.58 -8.43
CA SER A 135 -11.30 -1.74 -7.53
C SER A 135 -12.59 -1.14 -8.12
N SER A 136 -12.51 -0.01 -8.82
CA SER A 136 -13.69 0.59 -9.48
C SER A 136 -14.18 -0.27 -10.63
N MET A 137 -13.28 -0.91 -11.38
CA MET A 137 -13.63 -1.87 -12.43
C MET A 137 -14.29 -3.13 -11.86
N VAL A 138 -13.85 -3.65 -10.72
CA VAL A 138 -14.55 -4.73 -10.00
C VAL A 138 -15.94 -4.26 -9.61
N GLY A 139 -16.10 -3.06 -9.05
CA GLY A 139 -17.39 -2.49 -8.69
C GLY A 139 -18.35 -2.42 -9.87
N ALA A 140 -17.88 -2.00 -11.05
CA ALA A 140 -18.66 -1.87 -12.26
C ALA A 140 -19.24 -3.22 -12.78
N LEU A 141 -18.61 -4.35 -12.48
CA LEU A 141 -19.15 -5.68 -12.80
C LEU A 141 -20.46 -6.00 -12.05
N TYR A 142 -20.69 -5.34 -10.91
CA TYR A 142 -21.79 -5.61 -10.00
C TYR A 142 -22.81 -4.46 -9.91
N GLU A 143 -22.81 -3.53 -10.88
CA GLU A 143 -23.76 -2.40 -10.90
C GLU A 143 -25.19 -2.84 -11.22
N GLN A 144 -25.36 -3.92 -11.99
CA GLN A 144 -26.69 -4.46 -12.31
C GLN A 144 -27.35 -5.03 -11.06
N ASP A 145 -28.65 -4.78 -10.88
CA ASP A 145 -29.40 -5.15 -9.67
C ASP A 145 -29.31 -6.66 -9.35
N GLU A 146 -29.30 -7.49 -10.37
CA GLU A 146 -29.17 -8.96 -10.24
C GLU A 146 -27.82 -9.40 -9.70
N MET A 147 -26.77 -8.62 -9.94
CA MET A 147 -25.38 -8.91 -9.52
C MET A 147 -24.99 -8.27 -8.18
N ARG A 148 -25.72 -7.25 -7.73
CA ARG A 148 -25.42 -6.54 -6.46
C ARG A 148 -25.25 -7.45 -5.25
N PRO A 149 -26.06 -8.51 -5.03
CA PRO A 149 -25.88 -9.41 -3.89
C PRO A 149 -24.55 -10.17 -3.89
N LEU A 150 -23.89 -10.31 -5.06
CA LEU A 150 -22.60 -11.00 -5.21
C LEU A 150 -21.40 -10.08 -5.08
N ARG A 151 -21.62 -8.78 -4.96
CA ARG A 151 -20.56 -7.75 -4.98
C ARG A 151 -19.49 -7.99 -3.90
N ASP A 152 -19.89 -8.20 -2.67
CA ASP A 152 -18.94 -8.35 -1.55
C ASP A 152 -18.12 -9.63 -1.68
N ALA A 153 -18.71 -10.72 -2.16
CA ALA A 153 -17.98 -11.94 -2.46
C ALA A 153 -17.00 -11.75 -3.64
N GLY A 154 -17.39 -10.98 -4.68
CA GLY A 154 -16.53 -10.63 -5.79
C GLY A 154 -15.30 -9.81 -5.35
N PHE A 155 -15.48 -8.84 -4.46
CA PHE A 155 -14.38 -8.10 -3.85
C PHE A 155 -13.48 -8.99 -2.97
N SER A 156 -14.06 -9.97 -2.27
CA SER A 156 -13.29 -10.94 -1.49
C SER A 156 -12.38 -11.80 -2.38
N ILE A 157 -12.88 -12.26 -3.53
CA ILE A 157 -12.08 -13.00 -4.51
C ILE A 157 -10.95 -12.08 -5.05
N PHE A 158 -11.26 -10.84 -5.37
CA PHE A 158 -10.26 -9.86 -5.83
C PHE A 158 -9.18 -9.60 -4.77
N TYR A 159 -9.56 -9.52 -3.49
CA TYR A 159 -8.62 -9.38 -2.37
C TYR A 159 -7.69 -10.60 -2.21
N ILE A 160 -8.16 -11.80 -2.51
CA ILE A 160 -7.33 -13.01 -2.53
C ILE A 160 -6.21 -12.87 -3.57
N ALA A 161 -6.48 -12.27 -4.75
CA ALA A 161 -5.45 -12.03 -5.76
C ALA A 161 -4.30 -11.17 -5.23
N ILE A 162 -4.62 -10.11 -4.47
CA ILE A 162 -3.62 -9.23 -3.83
C ILE A 162 -2.67 -10.04 -2.96
N ASN A 163 -3.22 -10.89 -2.10
CA ASN A 163 -2.43 -11.64 -1.13
C ASN A 163 -1.64 -12.80 -1.76
N ILE A 164 -2.20 -13.46 -2.79
CA ILE A 164 -1.45 -14.47 -3.56
C ILE A 164 -0.25 -13.82 -4.26
N GLY A 165 -0.46 -12.67 -4.91
CA GLY A 165 0.62 -11.90 -5.52
C GLY A 165 1.69 -11.48 -4.52
N GLY A 166 1.27 -10.95 -3.36
CA GLY A 166 2.15 -10.56 -2.26
C GLY A 166 2.91 -11.72 -1.63
N PHE A 167 2.35 -12.93 -1.64
CA PHE A 167 3.01 -14.13 -1.16
C PHE A 167 4.03 -14.66 -2.17
N LEU A 168 3.63 -14.83 -3.43
CA LEU A 168 4.47 -15.46 -4.47
C LEU A 168 5.58 -14.54 -4.98
N GLY A 169 5.33 -13.22 -5.03
CA GLY A 169 6.29 -12.24 -5.53
C GLY A 169 7.63 -12.31 -4.82
N PRO A 170 7.69 -12.00 -3.51
CA PRO A 170 8.95 -12.04 -2.76
C PRO A 170 9.59 -13.44 -2.69
N LEU A 171 8.79 -14.52 -2.76
CA LEU A 171 9.34 -15.87 -2.83
C LEU A 171 10.22 -16.06 -4.06
N LEU A 172 9.72 -15.70 -5.24
CA LEU A 172 10.47 -15.90 -6.49
C LEU A 172 11.58 -14.86 -6.65
N THR A 173 11.28 -13.58 -6.42
CA THR A 173 12.28 -12.52 -6.59
C THR A 173 13.43 -12.63 -5.59
N GLY A 174 13.14 -13.06 -4.35
CA GLY A 174 14.16 -13.31 -3.34
C GLY A 174 15.06 -14.49 -3.69
N LEU A 175 14.49 -15.59 -4.18
CA LEU A 175 15.31 -16.73 -4.68
C LEU A 175 16.23 -16.33 -5.82
N LEU A 176 15.72 -15.57 -6.79
CA LEU A 176 16.54 -15.12 -7.91
C LEU A 176 17.59 -14.11 -7.47
N GLN A 177 17.27 -13.22 -6.56
CA GLN A 177 18.20 -12.25 -6.00
C GLN A 177 19.36 -12.94 -5.27
N GLU A 178 19.05 -13.92 -4.40
CA GLU A 178 20.06 -14.62 -3.59
C GLU A 178 20.99 -15.49 -4.44
N ASN A 179 20.45 -16.20 -5.47
CA ASN A 179 21.22 -17.19 -6.22
C ASN A 179 21.84 -16.65 -7.52
N ILE A 180 21.27 -15.60 -8.12
CA ILE A 180 21.68 -15.10 -9.43
C ILE A 180 22.00 -13.60 -9.40
N GLY A 181 21.17 -12.80 -8.68
CA GLY A 181 21.37 -11.36 -8.52
C GLY A 181 20.10 -10.52 -8.66
N PHE A 182 20.19 -9.26 -8.25
CA PHE A 182 19.04 -8.33 -8.15
C PHE A 182 18.32 -8.12 -9.47
N HIS A 183 19.04 -7.96 -10.57
CA HIS A 183 18.44 -7.68 -11.89
C HIS A 183 17.57 -8.83 -12.39
N TYR A 184 17.88 -10.07 -12.01
CA TYR A 184 17.01 -11.23 -12.29
C TYR A 184 15.74 -11.22 -11.42
N GLY A 185 15.84 -10.80 -10.17
CA GLY A 185 14.67 -10.58 -9.30
C GLY A 185 13.73 -9.52 -9.90
N PHE A 186 14.26 -8.37 -10.29
CA PHE A 186 13.50 -7.32 -10.99
C PHE A 186 12.94 -7.81 -12.35
N GLY A 187 13.70 -8.63 -13.07
CA GLY A 187 13.27 -9.26 -14.31
C GLY A 187 12.07 -10.19 -14.14
N ALA A 188 12.05 -10.97 -13.06
CA ALA A 188 10.89 -11.81 -12.73
C ALA A 188 9.63 -10.97 -12.49
N ALA A 189 9.76 -9.82 -11.84
CA ALA A 189 8.65 -8.88 -11.67
C ALA A 189 8.16 -8.34 -13.02
N ALA A 190 9.07 -8.01 -13.95
CA ALA A 190 8.72 -7.60 -15.31
C ALA A 190 7.97 -8.69 -16.09
N VAL A 191 8.43 -9.93 -16.01
CA VAL A 191 7.79 -11.08 -16.66
C VAL A 191 6.40 -11.33 -16.07
N GLY A 192 6.26 -11.28 -14.74
CA GLY A 192 4.96 -11.40 -14.07
C GLY A 192 3.97 -10.34 -14.56
N MET A 193 4.41 -9.08 -14.63
CA MET A 193 3.54 -7.98 -15.10
C MET A 193 3.20 -8.14 -16.60
N ALA A 194 4.14 -8.58 -17.43
CA ALA A 194 3.89 -8.86 -18.84
C ALA A 194 2.84 -9.98 -19.02
N PHE A 195 2.92 -11.04 -18.22
CA PHE A 195 1.93 -12.11 -18.22
C PHE A 195 0.54 -11.60 -17.77
N GLY A 196 0.49 -10.77 -16.73
CA GLY A 196 -0.74 -10.13 -16.27
C GLY A 196 -1.40 -9.29 -17.37
N LEU A 197 -0.62 -8.46 -18.06
CA LEU A 197 -1.09 -7.62 -19.18
C LEU A 197 -1.51 -8.46 -20.39
N TRP A 198 -0.80 -9.53 -20.69
CA TRP A 198 -1.20 -10.47 -21.74
C TRP A 198 -2.58 -11.07 -21.43
N ARG A 199 -2.78 -11.62 -20.24
CA ARG A 199 -4.06 -12.18 -19.80
C ARG A 199 -5.17 -11.11 -19.80
N TYR A 200 -4.85 -9.90 -19.33
CA TYR A 200 -5.78 -8.78 -19.36
C TYR A 200 -6.21 -8.42 -20.79
N SER A 201 -5.25 -8.36 -21.72
CA SER A 201 -5.50 -8.02 -23.13
C SER A 201 -6.47 -9.00 -23.82
N LEU A 202 -6.41 -10.29 -23.44
CA LEU A 202 -7.33 -11.30 -23.97
C LEU A 202 -8.77 -11.10 -23.47
N GLY A 203 -8.96 -10.61 -22.24
CA GLY A 203 -10.27 -10.46 -21.62
C GLY A 203 -10.86 -9.05 -21.67
N ARG A 204 -10.04 -8.00 -21.91
CA ARG A 204 -10.42 -6.61 -21.74
C ARG A 204 -11.61 -6.15 -22.58
N LYS A 205 -11.80 -6.73 -23.78
CA LYS A 205 -12.93 -6.39 -24.66
C LYS A 205 -14.30 -6.71 -24.04
N ASN A 206 -14.33 -7.65 -23.09
CA ASN A 206 -15.54 -8.09 -22.41
C ASN A 206 -15.77 -7.35 -21.08
N LEU A 207 -14.84 -6.50 -20.65
CA LEU A 207 -14.98 -5.70 -19.44
C LEU A 207 -15.98 -4.55 -19.66
N PRO A 208 -16.63 -4.06 -18.60
CA PRO A 208 -17.34 -2.79 -18.65
C PRO A 208 -16.41 -1.66 -19.10
N HIS A 209 -16.88 -0.84 -20.02
CA HIS A 209 -16.16 0.36 -20.46
C HIS A 209 -16.96 1.59 -20.01
N PRO A 210 -16.90 1.93 -18.71
CA PRO A 210 -17.61 3.10 -18.21
C PRO A 210 -17.12 4.35 -18.95
N THR A 211 -18.07 5.21 -19.31
CA THR A 211 -17.77 6.50 -19.92
C THR A 211 -16.91 7.34 -18.98
N VAL A 212 -16.10 8.25 -19.54
CA VAL A 212 -15.34 9.20 -18.74
C VAL A 212 -16.31 10.08 -17.95
N PRO A 213 -16.31 10.05 -16.61
CA PRO A 213 -17.34 10.73 -15.80
C PRO A 213 -17.39 12.24 -16.03
N HIS A 214 -16.23 12.88 -16.16
CA HIS A 214 -16.07 14.32 -16.27
C HIS A 214 -15.02 14.69 -17.33
N PRO A 215 -15.28 14.47 -18.63
CA PRO A 215 -14.28 14.65 -19.67
C PRO A 215 -13.80 16.11 -19.77
N LEU A 216 -12.49 16.28 -20.01
CA LEU A 216 -11.91 17.59 -20.22
C LEU A 216 -12.38 18.20 -21.54
N SER A 217 -12.73 19.49 -21.52
CA SER A 217 -12.88 20.26 -22.76
C SER A 217 -11.52 20.41 -23.47
N LYS A 218 -11.54 20.71 -24.79
CA LYS A 218 -10.30 20.87 -25.56
C LYS A 218 -9.35 21.92 -24.95
N GLY A 219 -9.88 23.01 -24.39
CA GLY A 219 -9.09 24.04 -23.71
C GLY A 219 -8.47 23.53 -22.41
N GLN A 220 -9.27 22.87 -21.57
CA GLN A 220 -8.80 22.28 -20.31
C GLN A 220 -7.74 21.20 -20.53
N GLY A 221 -7.86 20.40 -21.60
CA GLY A 221 -6.85 19.41 -21.98
C GLY A 221 -5.50 20.02 -22.29
N LYS A 222 -5.46 21.13 -23.08
CA LYS A 222 -4.24 21.86 -23.37
C LYS A 222 -3.62 22.46 -22.10
N THR A 223 -4.42 23.07 -21.23
CA THR A 223 -3.95 23.62 -19.97
C THR A 223 -3.38 22.52 -19.05
N ALA A 224 -4.06 21.38 -18.91
CA ALA A 224 -3.58 20.26 -18.11
C ALA A 224 -2.25 19.69 -18.65
N ALA A 225 -2.12 19.56 -19.98
CA ALA A 225 -0.87 19.12 -20.61
C ALA A 225 0.27 20.13 -20.35
N ALA A 226 0.01 21.43 -20.52
CA ALA A 226 0.99 22.48 -20.25
C ALA A 226 1.45 22.47 -18.78
N VAL A 227 0.51 22.39 -17.83
CA VAL A 227 0.83 22.25 -16.39
C VAL A 227 1.67 21.01 -16.14
N GLY A 228 1.28 19.84 -16.69
CA GLY A 228 2.04 18.61 -16.53
C GLY A 228 3.48 18.73 -17.05
N ILE A 229 3.66 19.27 -18.25
CA ILE A 229 4.99 19.50 -18.85
C ILE A 229 5.82 20.46 -17.98
N THR A 230 5.22 21.55 -17.49
CA THR A 230 5.89 22.51 -16.61
C THR A 230 6.34 21.88 -15.31
N LEU A 231 5.50 21.04 -14.67
CA LEU A 231 5.85 20.33 -13.43
C LEU A 231 6.98 19.33 -13.66
N ILE A 232 6.95 18.57 -14.76
CA ILE A 232 8.03 17.64 -15.12
C ILE A 232 9.34 18.41 -15.37
N ALA A 233 9.29 19.50 -16.12
CA ALA A 233 10.47 20.33 -16.38
C ALA A 233 11.03 20.97 -15.11
N ALA A 234 10.15 21.45 -14.21
CA ALA A 234 10.54 22.00 -12.92
C ALA A 234 11.21 20.94 -12.03
N LEU A 235 10.65 19.74 -11.96
CA LEU A 235 11.23 18.63 -11.20
C LEU A 235 12.59 18.20 -11.78
N ALA A 236 12.69 18.03 -13.10
CA ALA A 236 13.94 17.71 -13.77
C ALA A 236 15.02 18.79 -13.51
N THR A 237 14.64 20.06 -13.53
CA THR A 237 15.54 21.18 -13.20
C THR A 237 15.97 21.12 -11.73
N ALA A 238 15.03 20.89 -10.81
CA ALA A 238 15.32 20.78 -9.38
C ALA A 238 16.29 19.62 -9.07
N ILE A 239 16.14 18.48 -9.76
CA ILE A 239 17.08 17.35 -9.65
C ILE A 239 18.45 17.74 -10.22
N LYS A 240 18.47 18.35 -11.43
CA LYS A 240 19.72 18.75 -12.09
C LYS A 240 20.51 19.79 -11.30
N THR A 241 19.82 20.70 -10.62
CA THR A 241 20.44 21.76 -9.78
C THR A 241 20.79 21.30 -8.37
N GLY A 242 20.45 20.05 -7.99
CA GLY A 242 20.69 19.52 -6.66
C GLY A 242 19.70 20.01 -5.58
N LEU A 243 18.69 20.79 -5.96
CA LEU A 243 17.60 21.18 -5.04
C LEU A 243 16.80 19.97 -4.54
N VAL A 244 16.66 18.95 -5.37
CA VAL A 244 16.14 17.64 -5.01
C VAL A 244 17.24 16.63 -5.23
N ASN A 245 17.63 15.94 -4.16
CA ASN A 245 18.66 14.91 -4.15
C ASN A 245 18.24 13.76 -3.21
N LEU A 246 19.05 12.72 -3.09
CA LEU A 246 18.72 11.55 -2.28
C LEU A 246 18.58 11.90 -0.79
N ASP A 247 19.41 12.84 -0.27
CA ASP A 247 19.44 13.17 1.17
C ASP A 247 18.20 13.98 1.62
N ASN A 248 17.53 14.68 0.70
CA ASN A 248 16.38 15.51 1.03
C ASN A 248 15.06 15.02 0.42
N PHE A 249 15.08 13.98 -0.44
CA PHE A 249 13.90 13.48 -1.14
C PHE A 249 12.79 13.04 -0.18
N SER A 250 13.13 12.30 0.87
CA SER A 250 12.18 11.81 1.89
C SER A 250 11.48 12.97 2.61
N GLY A 251 12.22 14.00 3.01
CA GLY A 251 11.70 15.20 3.66
C GLY A 251 10.83 16.07 2.75
N ILE A 252 11.22 16.22 1.49
CA ILE A 252 10.43 16.96 0.48
C ILE A 252 9.11 16.25 0.24
N LEU A 253 9.13 14.94 0.06
CA LEU A 253 7.90 14.17 -0.15
C LEU A 253 7.00 14.22 1.08
N LEU A 254 7.57 14.03 2.28
CA LEU A 254 6.80 14.14 3.53
C LEU A 254 6.09 15.50 3.64
N SER A 255 6.79 16.58 3.39
CA SER A 255 6.23 17.93 3.39
C SER A 255 5.13 18.10 2.35
N THR A 256 5.34 17.55 1.15
CA THR A 256 4.35 17.59 0.05
C THR A 256 3.07 16.86 0.43
N VAL A 257 3.19 15.66 1.02
CA VAL A 257 2.03 14.87 1.44
C VAL A 257 1.29 15.54 2.60
N ILE A 258 2.00 16.12 3.58
CA ILE A 258 1.40 16.88 4.68
C ILE A 258 0.59 18.06 4.13
N LEU A 259 1.16 18.84 3.20
CA LEU A 259 0.47 19.96 2.57
C LEU A 259 -0.77 19.49 1.79
N ALA A 260 -0.68 18.37 1.07
CA ALA A 260 -1.82 17.79 0.37
C ALA A 260 -2.93 17.39 1.35
N VAL A 261 -2.61 16.73 2.47
CA VAL A 261 -3.57 16.36 3.53
C VAL A 261 -4.25 17.58 4.12
N ILE A 262 -3.47 18.62 4.47
CA ILE A 262 -4.02 19.88 5.01
C ILE A 262 -4.95 20.53 3.99
N ALA A 263 -4.55 20.59 2.72
CA ALA A 263 -5.37 21.18 1.65
C ALA A 263 -6.69 20.43 1.44
N TYR A 264 -6.67 19.09 1.51
CA TYR A 264 -7.88 18.27 1.40
C TYR A 264 -8.84 18.50 2.57
N PHE A 265 -8.37 18.45 3.82
CA PHE A 265 -9.20 18.74 4.99
C PHE A 265 -9.73 20.18 4.98
N ALA A 266 -8.88 21.16 4.67
CA ALA A 266 -9.28 22.54 4.54
C ALA A 266 -10.41 22.70 3.51
N ARG A 267 -10.24 22.11 2.31
CA ARG A 267 -11.26 22.14 1.26
C ARG A 267 -12.59 21.55 1.70
N LEU A 268 -12.58 20.42 2.43
CA LEU A 268 -13.81 19.77 2.90
C LEU A 268 -14.50 20.60 3.99
N LEU A 269 -13.73 21.15 4.94
CA LEU A 269 -14.28 21.89 6.09
C LEU A 269 -14.74 23.30 5.73
N THR A 270 -14.11 23.95 4.75
CA THR A 270 -14.48 25.31 4.30
C THR A 270 -15.56 25.33 3.23
N ASN A 271 -15.87 24.20 2.60
CA ASN A 271 -16.83 24.15 1.53
C ASN A 271 -18.25 24.42 2.03
N PRO A 272 -18.96 25.43 1.45
CA PRO A 272 -20.32 25.77 1.89
C PRO A 272 -21.39 24.70 1.54
N ARG A 273 -21.07 23.79 0.59
CA ARG A 273 -21.96 22.68 0.21
C ARG A 273 -21.88 21.48 1.17
N VAL A 274 -20.97 21.49 2.14
CA VAL A 274 -20.85 20.47 3.18
C VAL A 274 -21.68 20.92 4.39
N SER A 275 -22.68 20.12 4.76
CA SER A 275 -23.54 20.41 5.92
C SER A 275 -22.76 20.42 7.23
N SER A 276 -23.30 21.06 8.26
CA SER A 276 -22.69 21.13 9.59
C SER A 276 -22.47 19.73 10.21
N ASP A 277 -23.43 18.81 9.99
CA ASP A 277 -23.30 17.42 10.46
C ASP A 277 -22.17 16.68 9.77
N ASN A 278 -22.06 16.82 8.44
CA ASN A 278 -20.95 16.24 7.68
C ASN A 278 -19.61 16.84 8.13
N LYS A 279 -19.52 18.14 8.39
CA LYS A 279 -18.30 18.78 8.94
C LYS A 279 -17.95 18.20 10.31
N ARG A 280 -18.92 17.94 11.16
CA ARG A 280 -18.72 17.28 12.47
C ARG A 280 -18.11 15.87 12.30
N HIS A 281 -18.62 15.07 11.34
CA HIS A 281 -18.05 13.75 11.02
C HIS A 281 -16.64 13.84 10.48
N ILE A 282 -16.34 14.82 9.60
CA ILE A 282 -14.99 15.07 9.09
C ILE A 282 -14.04 15.45 10.22
N ILE A 283 -14.46 16.30 11.16
CA ILE A 283 -13.65 16.66 12.33
C ILE A 283 -13.38 15.42 13.20
N ALA A 284 -14.38 14.56 13.41
CA ALA A 284 -14.23 13.31 14.14
C ALA A 284 -13.27 12.33 13.42
N TYR A 285 -13.17 12.41 12.09
CA TYR A 285 -12.25 11.58 11.31
C TYR A 285 -10.79 12.01 11.46
N ILE A 286 -10.48 13.27 11.76
CA ILE A 286 -9.09 13.75 11.85
C ILE A 286 -8.26 12.93 12.85
N PRO A 287 -8.67 12.70 14.11
CA PRO A 287 -7.91 11.84 15.02
C PRO A 287 -7.76 10.39 14.52
N LEU A 288 -8.80 9.85 13.87
CA LEU A 288 -8.74 8.51 13.27
C LEU A 288 -7.74 8.48 12.10
N PHE A 289 -7.78 9.49 11.23
CA PHE A 289 -6.83 9.66 10.13
C PHE A 289 -5.38 9.72 10.62
N LEU A 290 -5.11 10.53 11.64
CA LEU A 290 -3.78 10.62 12.24
C LEU A 290 -3.34 9.28 12.83
N THR A 291 -4.25 8.55 13.49
CA THR A 291 -3.97 7.20 13.99
C THR A 291 -3.64 6.22 12.86
N ILE A 292 -4.37 6.29 11.73
CA ILE A 292 -4.06 5.49 10.54
C ILE A 292 -2.67 5.81 10.00
N CYS A 293 -2.30 7.09 9.92
CA CYS A 293 -0.96 7.51 9.48
C CYS A 293 0.13 6.96 10.41
N MET A 294 -0.04 7.09 11.73
CA MET A 294 0.93 6.60 12.72
C MET A 294 1.00 5.07 12.71
N PHE A 295 -0.14 4.39 12.56
CA PHE A 295 -0.16 2.93 12.37
C PHE A 295 0.70 2.52 11.18
N TRP A 296 0.49 3.12 10.02
CA TRP A 296 1.25 2.78 8.81
C TRP A 296 2.72 3.18 8.92
N ALA A 297 3.07 4.23 9.66
CA ALA A 297 4.46 4.60 9.91
C ALA A 297 5.20 3.55 10.76
N VAL A 298 4.54 3.02 11.81
CA VAL A 298 5.10 1.96 12.65
C VAL A 298 5.08 0.62 11.91
N TRP A 299 4.00 0.28 11.22
CA TRP A 299 3.88 -0.94 10.42
C TRP A 299 4.93 -1.00 9.30
N PHE A 300 5.26 0.14 8.67
CA PHE A 300 6.24 0.23 7.59
C PHE A 300 7.65 -0.22 8.02
N GLN A 301 7.91 -0.29 9.31
CA GLN A 301 9.19 -0.78 9.84
C GLN A 301 9.47 -2.26 9.49
N ILE A 302 8.47 -3.00 9.00
CA ILE A 302 8.68 -4.32 8.37
C ILE A 302 9.61 -4.21 7.15
N TYR A 303 9.49 -3.12 6.36
CA TYR A 303 10.29 -2.89 5.16
C TYR A 303 11.61 -2.16 5.44
N THR A 304 11.86 -1.69 6.65
CA THR A 304 13.07 -0.98 7.05
C THR A 304 13.82 -1.75 8.14
N VAL A 305 13.68 -1.39 9.41
CA VAL A 305 14.48 -1.98 10.50
C VAL A 305 14.31 -3.50 10.61
N ALA A 306 13.11 -4.04 10.40
CA ALA A 306 12.92 -5.49 10.46
C ALA A 306 13.58 -6.22 9.28
N THR A 307 13.72 -5.57 8.10
CA THR A 307 14.49 -6.10 6.97
C THR A 307 15.97 -6.17 7.32
N VAL A 308 16.54 -5.09 7.84
CA VAL A 308 17.94 -5.04 8.27
C VAL A 308 18.21 -6.10 9.35
N TYR A 309 17.34 -6.18 10.35
CA TYR A 309 17.46 -7.16 11.43
C TYR A 309 17.35 -8.61 10.91
N PHE A 310 16.42 -8.87 9.99
CA PHE A 310 16.24 -10.20 9.37
C PHE A 310 17.47 -10.61 8.56
N ASP A 311 18.08 -9.68 7.85
CA ASP A 311 19.30 -9.92 7.07
C ASP A 311 20.52 -10.19 7.95
N GLU A 312 20.74 -9.39 8.99
CA GLU A 312 21.99 -9.35 9.74
C GLU A 312 22.00 -10.21 11.01
N THR A 313 20.83 -10.43 11.65
CA THR A 313 20.78 -10.99 13.01
C THR A 313 19.94 -12.26 13.11
N VAL A 314 18.93 -12.44 12.23
CA VAL A 314 18.07 -13.64 12.27
C VAL A 314 18.85 -14.84 11.76
N ASN A 315 18.77 -15.96 12.49
CA ASN A 315 19.27 -17.24 11.98
C ASN A 315 18.37 -17.74 10.86
N ARG A 316 18.73 -17.41 9.60
CA ARG A 316 17.97 -17.74 8.39
C ARG A 316 18.28 -19.14 7.84
N THR A 317 19.23 -19.87 8.43
CA THR A 317 19.67 -21.16 7.91
C THR A 317 18.84 -22.30 8.49
N ILE A 318 18.22 -23.10 7.63
CA ILE A 318 17.44 -24.30 7.96
C ILE A 318 18.09 -25.49 7.23
N GLY A 319 18.85 -26.28 7.96
CA GLY A 319 19.67 -27.35 7.37
C GLY A 319 20.75 -26.74 6.46
N SER A 320 20.72 -27.07 5.16
CA SER A 320 21.63 -26.51 4.15
C SER A 320 21.07 -25.31 3.39
N PHE A 321 19.82 -24.93 3.65
CA PHE A 321 19.12 -23.86 2.94
C PHE A 321 19.13 -22.56 3.74
N THR A 322 19.56 -21.47 3.11
CA THR A 322 19.45 -20.11 3.69
C THR A 322 18.22 -19.42 3.12
N VAL A 323 17.30 -19.03 4.01
CA VAL A 323 16.06 -18.34 3.63
C VAL A 323 16.38 -16.94 3.09
N PRO A 324 15.97 -16.61 1.86
CA PRO A 324 16.18 -15.27 1.29
C PRO A 324 15.56 -14.16 2.13
N VAL A 325 16.19 -12.98 2.16
CA VAL A 325 15.72 -11.84 2.96
C VAL A 325 14.28 -11.41 2.58
N ALA A 326 13.95 -11.42 1.30
CA ALA A 326 12.63 -11.07 0.81
C ALA A 326 11.49 -11.98 1.30
N TRP A 327 11.79 -13.22 1.75
CA TRP A 327 10.76 -14.16 2.21
C TRP A 327 10.04 -13.71 3.48
N LYS A 328 10.61 -12.77 4.25
CA LYS A 328 9.91 -12.15 5.37
C LYS A 328 8.59 -11.47 4.95
N ASP A 329 8.53 -10.91 3.74
CA ASP A 329 7.33 -10.26 3.21
C ASP A 329 6.29 -11.30 2.77
N SER A 330 6.75 -12.46 2.28
CA SER A 330 5.87 -13.60 2.04
C SER A 330 5.30 -14.17 3.34
N MET A 331 6.07 -14.17 4.46
CA MET A 331 5.53 -14.53 5.78
C MET A 331 4.37 -13.62 6.18
N GLN A 332 4.49 -12.30 5.99
CA GLN A 332 3.44 -11.34 6.30
C GLN A 332 2.18 -11.63 5.44
N SER A 333 2.34 -11.79 4.13
CA SER A 333 1.22 -12.11 3.23
C SER A 333 0.56 -13.46 3.58
N LEU A 334 1.33 -14.46 3.99
CA LEU A 334 0.80 -15.75 4.46
C LEU A 334 -0.06 -15.55 5.71
N TRP A 335 0.39 -14.77 6.68
CA TRP A 335 -0.38 -14.47 7.89
C TRP A 335 -1.68 -13.73 7.57
N VAL A 336 -1.68 -12.80 6.61
CA VAL A 336 -2.92 -12.15 6.15
C VAL A 336 -3.89 -13.18 5.58
N ILE A 337 -3.43 -14.10 4.72
CA ILE A 337 -4.28 -15.15 4.13
C ILE A 337 -4.91 -16.03 5.21
N LEU A 338 -4.11 -16.49 6.17
CA LEU A 338 -4.55 -17.41 7.20
C LEU A 338 -5.48 -16.75 8.25
N PHE A 339 -5.19 -15.51 8.65
CA PHE A 339 -5.85 -14.86 9.78
C PHE A 339 -6.97 -13.90 9.39
N SER A 340 -7.05 -13.43 8.14
CA SER A 340 -8.12 -12.51 7.72
C SER A 340 -9.52 -13.11 7.90
N GLY A 341 -9.71 -14.37 7.49
CA GLY A 341 -10.96 -15.09 7.67
C GLY A 341 -11.31 -15.32 9.14
N LEU A 342 -10.32 -15.68 9.97
CA LEU A 342 -10.49 -15.87 11.41
C LEU A 342 -10.89 -14.58 12.12
N MET A 343 -10.25 -13.44 11.77
CA MET A 343 -10.59 -12.12 12.30
C MET A 343 -11.99 -11.69 11.88
N ALA A 344 -12.37 -11.91 10.63
CA ALA A 344 -13.72 -11.61 10.15
C ALA A 344 -14.78 -12.46 10.90
N ALA A 345 -14.54 -13.76 11.06
CA ALA A 345 -15.42 -14.64 11.82
C ALA A 345 -15.53 -14.24 13.30
N MET A 346 -14.43 -13.83 13.93
CA MET A 346 -14.40 -13.32 15.30
C MET A 346 -15.29 -12.08 15.45
N TRP A 347 -15.13 -11.06 14.56
CA TRP A 347 -15.95 -9.86 14.60
C TRP A 347 -17.43 -10.16 14.37
N THR A 348 -17.75 -11.05 13.41
CA THR A 348 -19.13 -11.48 13.15
C THR A 348 -19.75 -12.17 14.37
N LYS A 349 -19.01 -13.07 15.05
CA LYS A 349 -19.47 -13.75 16.25
C LYS A 349 -19.69 -12.81 17.43
N MET A 350 -18.88 -11.76 17.56
CA MET A 350 -19.04 -10.74 18.60
C MET A 350 -20.27 -9.84 18.35
N GLY A 351 -20.71 -9.66 17.11
CA GLY A 351 -21.89 -8.89 16.76
C GLY A 351 -21.84 -7.47 17.37
N LEU A 352 -22.88 -7.09 18.09
CA LEU A 352 -22.97 -5.79 18.77
C LEU A 352 -21.99 -5.61 19.95
N LYS A 353 -21.37 -6.68 20.44
CA LYS A 353 -20.36 -6.62 21.51
C LYS A 353 -18.96 -6.31 21.01
N GLN A 354 -18.76 -6.21 19.69
CA GLN A 354 -17.47 -5.88 19.13
C GLN A 354 -17.05 -4.44 19.52
N PRO A 355 -15.74 -4.19 19.71
CA PRO A 355 -15.24 -2.84 19.95
C PRO A 355 -15.64 -1.90 18.81
N LYS A 356 -16.04 -0.65 19.16
CA LYS A 356 -16.30 0.39 18.15
C LYS A 356 -15.01 0.79 17.42
N THR A 357 -15.15 1.37 16.24
CA THR A 357 -14.03 1.72 15.34
C THR A 357 -12.86 2.44 16.04
N PRO A 358 -13.07 3.50 16.86
CA PRO A 358 -11.95 4.18 17.50
C PRO A 358 -11.15 3.28 18.46
N LEU A 359 -11.81 2.36 19.15
CA LEU A 359 -11.15 1.42 20.06
C LEU A 359 -10.34 0.37 19.30
N LYS A 360 -10.87 -0.14 18.16
CA LYS A 360 -10.11 -1.06 17.28
C LYS A 360 -8.83 -0.41 16.75
N PHE A 361 -8.89 0.86 16.38
CA PHE A 361 -7.71 1.61 15.90
C PHE A 361 -6.67 1.81 17.01
N ALA A 362 -7.12 2.16 18.23
CA ALA A 362 -6.22 2.28 19.36
C ALA A 362 -5.51 0.94 19.68
N MET A 363 -6.26 -0.16 19.67
CA MET A 363 -5.69 -1.50 19.87
C MET A 363 -4.72 -1.87 18.75
N ALA A 364 -5.05 -1.58 17.49
CA ALA A 364 -4.22 -1.91 16.33
C ALA A 364 -2.85 -1.24 16.42
N VAL A 365 -2.80 0.08 16.66
CA VAL A 365 -1.54 0.81 16.71
C VAL A 365 -0.72 0.42 17.94
N PHE A 366 -1.37 0.13 19.07
CA PHE A 366 -0.70 -0.36 20.28
C PHE A 366 -0.07 -1.74 20.04
N VAL A 367 -0.84 -2.71 19.53
CA VAL A 367 -0.35 -4.08 19.26
C VAL A 367 0.82 -4.04 18.29
N THR A 368 0.73 -3.24 17.21
CA THR A 368 1.80 -3.11 16.23
C THR A 368 3.07 -2.52 16.86
N GLY A 369 2.96 -1.44 17.64
CA GLY A 369 4.11 -0.86 18.34
C GLY A 369 4.72 -1.82 19.37
N ALA A 370 3.88 -2.51 20.16
CA ALA A 370 4.32 -3.48 21.17
C ALA A 370 5.04 -4.70 20.56
N SER A 371 4.66 -5.09 19.33
CA SER A 371 5.29 -6.23 18.63
C SER A 371 6.80 -6.02 18.43
N PHE A 372 7.24 -4.78 18.23
CA PHE A 372 8.66 -4.45 18.08
C PHE A 372 9.49 -4.65 19.35
N LEU A 373 8.89 -4.69 20.53
CA LEU A 373 9.60 -5.06 21.76
C LEU A 373 10.07 -6.53 21.74
N GLY A 374 9.49 -7.37 20.89
CA GLY A 374 9.91 -8.76 20.71
C GLY A 374 11.36 -8.92 20.20
N PHE A 375 11.95 -7.87 19.58
CA PHE A 375 13.34 -7.86 19.16
C PHE A 375 14.32 -7.61 20.32
N VAL A 376 13.91 -6.86 21.34
CA VAL A 376 14.76 -6.37 22.43
C VAL A 376 15.49 -7.47 23.19
N PRO A 377 14.86 -8.60 23.60
CA PRO A 377 15.54 -9.66 24.32
C PRO A 377 16.73 -10.26 23.55
N PHE A 378 16.60 -10.43 22.24
CA PHE A 378 17.64 -11.01 21.39
C PHE A 378 18.79 -10.05 21.16
N ILE A 379 18.51 -8.76 20.97
CA ILE A 379 19.55 -7.72 20.85
C ILE A 379 20.29 -7.59 22.18
N SER A 380 19.58 -7.54 23.31
CA SER A 380 20.19 -7.41 24.64
C SER A 380 21.08 -8.59 25.02
N SER A 381 20.73 -9.81 24.59
CA SER A 381 21.50 -11.02 24.86
C SER A 381 22.61 -11.29 23.84
N GLY A 382 22.59 -10.59 22.68
CA GLY A 382 23.48 -10.87 21.56
C GLY A 382 23.25 -12.23 20.90
N THR A 383 22.10 -12.89 21.17
CA THR A 383 21.77 -14.21 20.60
C THR A 383 21.03 -14.06 19.29
N PRO A 384 21.40 -14.81 18.22
CA PRO A 384 20.64 -14.81 16.97
C PRO A 384 19.18 -15.19 17.19
N MET A 385 18.26 -14.41 16.64
CA MET A 385 16.82 -14.71 16.74
C MET A 385 16.47 -15.90 15.85
N PRO A 386 15.74 -16.93 16.38
CA PRO A 386 15.18 -17.98 15.53
C PRO A 386 14.13 -17.42 14.55
N ILE A 387 14.13 -17.91 13.31
CA ILE A 387 13.19 -17.46 12.27
C ILE A 387 11.72 -17.63 12.70
N ALA A 388 11.40 -18.64 13.49
CA ALA A 388 10.06 -18.86 14.03
C ALA A 388 9.60 -17.72 14.95
N VAL A 389 10.50 -17.19 15.78
CA VAL A 389 10.20 -16.04 16.65
C VAL A 389 9.97 -14.79 15.83
N PHE A 390 10.82 -14.55 14.81
CA PHE A 390 10.61 -13.46 13.87
C PHE A 390 9.23 -13.57 13.19
N ALA A 391 8.86 -14.76 12.71
CA ALA A 391 7.55 -14.99 12.09
C ALA A 391 6.38 -14.70 13.05
N LEU A 392 6.51 -14.99 14.36
CA LEU A 392 5.49 -14.64 15.35
C LEU A 392 5.41 -13.12 15.61
N ILE A 393 6.53 -12.41 15.58
CA ILE A 393 6.51 -10.93 15.65
C ILE A 393 5.79 -10.36 14.43
N VAL A 394 6.08 -10.87 13.23
CA VAL A 394 5.38 -10.47 12.00
C VAL A 394 3.89 -10.80 12.07
N LEU A 395 3.51 -11.95 12.66
CA LEU A 395 2.10 -12.28 12.92
C LEU A 395 1.44 -11.23 13.82
N ALA A 396 2.08 -10.83 14.93
CA ALA A 396 1.52 -9.82 15.83
C ALA A 396 1.31 -8.47 15.13
N ILE A 397 2.27 -8.04 14.30
CA ILE A 397 2.13 -6.84 13.45
C ILE A 397 0.96 -7.01 12.46
N THR A 398 0.83 -8.18 11.84
CA THR A 398 -0.26 -8.49 10.89
C THR A 398 -1.64 -8.48 11.57
N ILE A 399 -1.74 -8.96 12.83
CA ILE A 399 -2.99 -8.86 13.60
C ILE A 399 -3.39 -7.39 13.79
N GLY A 400 -2.43 -6.50 14.11
CA GLY A 400 -2.68 -5.06 14.15
C GLY A 400 -3.21 -4.52 12.82
N GLU A 401 -2.63 -4.95 11.70
CA GLU A 401 -3.07 -4.57 10.35
C GLU A 401 -4.52 -5.02 10.06
N LEU A 402 -4.85 -6.27 10.38
CA LEU A 402 -6.19 -6.81 10.16
C LEU A 402 -7.27 -6.14 11.01
N MET A 403 -6.88 -5.47 12.11
CA MET A 403 -7.79 -4.69 12.95
C MET A 403 -8.11 -3.31 12.38
N ILE A 404 -7.24 -2.72 11.55
CA ILE A 404 -7.38 -1.34 11.09
C ILE A 404 -7.66 -1.25 9.59
N SER A 405 -6.96 -2.02 8.76
CA SER A 405 -6.93 -1.87 7.31
C SER A 405 -8.32 -1.95 6.64
N PRO A 406 -9.16 -2.97 6.88
CA PRO A 406 -10.49 -3.05 6.26
C PRO A 406 -11.44 -1.97 6.78
N ILE A 407 -11.26 -1.55 8.04
CA ILE A 407 -12.16 -0.60 8.70
C ILE A 407 -11.82 0.85 8.29
N ALA A 408 -10.56 1.17 8.04
CA ALA A 408 -10.11 2.51 7.66
C ALA A 408 -10.77 2.98 6.36
N LEU A 409 -10.83 2.11 5.35
CA LEU A 409 -11.53 2.43 4.11
C LEU A 409 -13.05 2.52 4.31
N SER A 410 -13.63 1.60 5.09
CA SER A 410 -15.07 1.59 5.37
C SER A 410 -15.51 2.89 6.06
N ILE A 411 -14.83 3.30 7.13
CA ILE A 411 -15.20 4.54 7.85
C ILE A 411 -15.07 5.77 6.94
N SER A 412 -14.03 5.86 6.11
CA SER A 412 -13.84 6.99 5.20
C SER A 412 -14.99 7.14 4.20
N THR A 413 -15.57 6.03 3.74
CA THR A 413 -16.72 6.05 2.81
C THR A 413 -18.04 6.32 3.52
N LYS A 414 -18.24 5.81 4.74
CA LYS A 414 -19.47 6.01 5.52
C LYS A 414 -19.68 7.46 5.94
N ILE A 415 -18.61 8.14 6.39
CA ILE A 415 -18.68 9.55 6.83
C ILE A 415 -18.57 10.54 5.66
N ALA A 416 -18.38 10.06 4.45
CA ALA A 416 -18.17 10.91 3.29
C ALA A 416 -19.41 11.75 2.96
N PRO A 417 -19.30 13.08 2.84
CA PRO A 417 -20.38 13.89 2.30
C PRO A 417 -20.76 13.39 0.90
N PRO A 418 -22.05 13.38 0.52
CA PRO A 418 -22.51 12.80 -0.76
C PRO A 418 -21.75 13.32 -1.98
N LEU A 419 -21.38 14.59 -1.99
CA LEU A 419 -20.63 15.25 -3.07
C LEU A 419 -19.13 14.98 -3.06
N PHE A 420 -18.58 14.39 -1.98
CA PHE A 420 -17.15 14.27 -1.75
C PHE A 420 -16.68 12.83 -1.43
N LYS A 421 -17.45 11.82 -1.87
CA LYS A 421 -17.10 10.40 -1.62
C LYS A 421 -15.73 10.02 -2.15
N THR A 422 -15.42 10.40 -3.40
CA THR A 422 -14.11 10.14 -4.01
C THR A 422 -12.97 10.83 -3.26
N GLN A 423 -13.20 12.05 -2.76
CA GLN A 423 -12.19 12.79 -1.99
C GLN A 423 -11.91 12.14 -0.62
N MET A 424 -12.91 11.56 0.03
CA MET A 424 -12.70 10.83 1.28
C MET A 424 -11.93 9.53 1.07
N VAL A 425 -12.16 8.84 -0.04
CA VAL A 425 -11.34 7.68 -0.45
C VAL A 425 -9.90 8.13 -0.76
N ALA A 426 -9.73 9.25 -1.45
CA ALA A 426 -8.40 9.82 -1.71
C ALA A 426 -7.66 10.18 -0.40
N LEU A 427 -8.36 10.70 0.62
CA LEU A 427 -7.78 10.90 1.95
C LEU A 427 -7.30 9.59 2.58
N ASN A 428 -8.02 8.49 2.42
CA ASN A 428 -7.54 7.19 2.91
C ASN A 428 -6.22 6.77 2.23
N PHE A 429 -6.08 6.98 0.92
CA PHE A 429 -4.80 6.74 0.23
C PHE A 429 -3.70 7.72 0.67
N LEU A 430 -4.03 8.97 0.96
CA LEU A 430 -3.08 9.92 1.54
C LEU A 430 -2.62 9.51 2.94
N ALA A 431 -3.45 8.80 3.72
CA ALA A 431 -3.01 8.24 5.00
C ALA A 431 -1.93 7.17 4.83
N PHE A 432 -2.05 6.29 3.82
CA PHE A 432 -0.96 5.36 3.46
C PHE A 432 0.28 6.11 2.99
N SER A 433 0.11 7.09 2.10
CA SER A 433 1.23 7.91 1.59
C SER A 433 1.98 8.59 2.72
N LEU A 434 1.26 9.27 3.62
CA LEU A 434 1.84 9.93 4.79
C LEU A 434 2.49 8.95 5.75
N GLY A 435 1.82 7.84 6.05
CA GLY A 435 2.33 6.82 6.97
C GLY A 435 3.61 6.17 6.46
N PHE A 436 3.66 5.75 5.20
CA PHE A 436 4.86 5.11 4.64
C PHE A 436 6.03 6.09 4.51
N THR A 437 5.77 7.32 4.04
CA THR A 437 6.82 8.34 3.98
C THR A 437 7.35 8.68 5.37
N LEU A 438 6.44 8.86 6.34
CA LEU A 438 6.82 9.10 7.73
C LEU A 438 7.60 7.91 8.32
N GLY A 439 7.21 6.68 8.00
CA GLY A 439 7.91 5.47 8.42
C GLY A 439 9.34 5.41 7.89
N GLY A 440 9.55 5.78 6.63
CA GLY A 440 10.89 5.91 6.04
C GLY A 440 11.73 6.99 6.72
N VAL A 441 11.16 8.19 6.91
CA VAL A 441 11.83 9.30 7.62
C VAL A 441 12.13 8.93 9.07
N LEU A 442 11.22 8.23 9.75
CA LEU A 442 11.42 7.75 11.11
C LEU A 442 12.63 6.80 11.21
N PHE A 443 12.78 5.89 10.25
CA PHE A 443 13.96 5.04 10.18
C PHE A 443 15.21 5.83 9.80
N GLU A 444 15.14 6.68 8.78
CA GLU A 444 16.26 7.50 8.31
C GLU A 444 16.86 8.39 9.40
N LYS A 445 16.02 9.02 10.22
CA LYS A 445 16.45 10.01 11.23
C LYS A 445 16.51 9.44 12.65
N GLY A 446 15.80 8.36 12.92
CA GLY A 446 15.66 7.80 14.27
C GLY A 446 16.50 6.55 14.52
N TYR A 447 16.81 5.76 13.48
CA TYR A 447 17.62 4.57 13.64
C TYR A 447 19.11 4.93 13.73
N GLN A 448 19.80 4.37 14.73
CA GLN A 448 21.23 4.51 14.90
C GLN A 448 21.84 3.13 15.11
N ALA A 449 22.87 2.80 14.32
CA ALA A 449 23.62 1.57 14.51
C ALA A 449 24.29 1.58 15.88
N GLY A 450 24.09 0.52 16.66
CA GLY A 450 24.56 0.41 18.05
C GLY A 450 23.54 0.86 19.11
N ASP A 451 22.43 1.50 18.73
CA ASP A 451 21.28 1.79 19.62
C ASP A 451 19.95 1.27 19.00
N GLU A 452 19.97 0.05 18.48
CA GLU A 452 18.79 -0.60 17.93
C GLU A 452 17.66 -0.74 18.96
N ILE A 453 18.01 -1.01 20.23
CA ILE A 453 17.03 -1.12 21.34
C ILE A 453 16.29 0.20 21.53
N GLY A 454 17.01 1.34 21.48
CA GLY A 454 16.40 2.66 21.55
C GLY A 454 15.37 2.87 20.48
N PHE A 455 15.67 2.46 19.24
CA PHE A 455 14.74 2.58 18.11
C PHE A 455 13.51 1.68 18.28
N TYR A 456 13.65 0.41 18.68
CA TYR A 456 12.50 -0.47 18.91
C TYR A 456 11.61 0.03 20.05
N ARG A 457 12.20 0.58 21.12
CA ARG A 457 11.43 1.25 22.19
C ARG A 457 10.70 2.49 21.69
N LEU A 458 11.34 3.28 20.81
CA LEU A 458 10.68 4.44 20.18
C LEU A 458 9.43 4.02 19.40
N LEU A 459 9.49 2.94 18.61
CA LEU A 459 8.33 2.40 17.89
C LEU A 459 7.19 2.00 18.85
N PHE A 460 7.55 1.35 19.96
CA PHE A 460 6.58 1.04 21.02
C PHE A 460 5.97 2.31 21.62
N TYR A 461 6.78 3.31 21.97
CA TYR A 461 6.28 4.55 22.57
C TYR A 461 5.36 5.32 21.60
N ILE A 462 5.69 5.35 20.32
CA ILE A 462 4.84 5.95 19.30
C ILE A 462 3.50 5.21 19.24
N GLY A 463 3.50 3.90 19.15
CA GLY A 463 2.29 3.08 19.12
C GLY A 463 1.44 3.23 20.39
N ALA A 464 2.08 3.17 21.57
CA ALA A 464 1.43 3.30 22.85
C ALA A 464 0.85 4.70 23.08
N ALA A 465 1.61 5.76 22.79
CA ALA A 465 1.16 7.14 22.92
C ALA A 465 -0.02 7.43 21.98
N THR A 466 0.08 7.02 20.72
CA THR A 466 -1.01 7.20 19.73
C THR A 466 -2.26 6.45 20.17
N GLY A 467 -2.12 5.18 20.58
CA GLY A 467 -3.23 4.38 21.08
C GLY A 467 -3.87 5.00 22.33
N PHE A 468 -3.07 5.44 23.30
CA PHE A 468 -3.54 6.07 24.52
C PHE A 468 -4.26 7.40 24.26
N LEU A 469 -3.69 8.27 23.43
CA LEU A 469 -4.33 9.54 23.05
C LEU A 469 -5.68 9.30 22.34
N LEU A 470 -5.74 8.29 21.46
CA LEU A 470 -7.01 7.94 20.83
C LEU A 470 -8.02 7.39 21.85
N LEU A 471 -7.59 6.56 22.82
CA LEU A 471 -8.46 6.04 23.88
C LEU A 471 -9.13 7.16 24.69
N LEU A 472 -8.41 8.23 25.01
CA LEU A 472 -8.98 9.40 25.68
C LEU A 472 -10.08 10.08 24.86
N LEU A 473 -10.01 9.99 23.54
CA LEU A 473 -10.98 10.58 22.62
C LEU A 473 -12.17 9.67 22.30
N VAL A 474 -12.09 8.36 22.59
CA VAL A 474 -13.11 7.36 22.23
C VAL A 474 -14.53 7.79 22.61
N PRO A 475 -14.83 8.25 23.86
CA PRO A 475 -16.19 8.62 24.22
C PRO A 475 -16.75 9.77 23.37
N LYS A 476 -15.91 10.79 23.10
CA LYS A 476 -16.27 11.94 22.27
C LYS A 476 -16.45 11.55 20.80
N LEU A 477 -15.55 10.73 20.27
CA LEU A 477 -15.60 10.27 18.88
C LEU A 477 -16.84 9.39 18.62
N ASN A 478 -17.15 8.47 19.53
CA ASN A 478 -18.35 7.65 19.42
C ASN A 478 -19.62 8.51 19.35
N LYS A 479 -19.72 9.57 20.18
CA LYS A 479 -20.86 10.51 20.13
C LYS A 479 -20.89 11.34 18.85
N MET A 480 -19.74 11.70 18.29
CA MET A 480 -19.68 12.48 17.03
C MET A 480 -19.98 11.63 15.81
N LEU A 481 -19.72 10.32 15.85
CA LEU A 481 -19.95 9.36 14.79
C LEU A 481 -21.29 8.61 14.90
N GLU A 482 -22.14 8.95 15.87
CA GLU A 482 -23.49 8.37 15.96
C GLU A 482 -24.27 8.63 14.68
N GLY A 483 -24.92 7.58 14.14
CA GLY A 483 -25.65 7.62 12.87
C GLY A 483 -24.80 7.27 11.63
N THR A 484 -23.52 6.93 11.82
CA THR A 484 -22.66 6.45 10.71
C THR A 484 -22.41 4.93 10.75
N ASP A 485 -22.98 4.22 11.73
CA ASP A 485 -22.84 2.76 11.92
C ASP A 485 -23.64 1.93 10.90
#